data_c7a446d77b9ad63eb681da5c6cdd9ae0
#
_entry.id   c7a446d77b9ad63eb681da5c6cdd9ae0
#
_cell.length_a   1.000
_cell.length_b   1.000
_cell.length_c   1.000
_cell.angle_alpha   90.00
_cell.angle_beta   90.00
_cell.angle_gamma   90.00
#
_symmetry.space_group_name_H-M   'P 1'
#
loop_
_entity.id
_entity.type
_entity.pdbx_description
1 polymer ?
#
loop_
_entity_poly.entity_id
_entity_poly.type
_entity_poly.pdbx_seq_one_letter_code
_entity_poly.pdbx_strand_id
1 'polypeptide(L)'
;SKITMESTTRREYRRLGESLAFIKSLDWNAKTVIDIGAAWGTPELLQAFPNAYHILIDPVPTYEERFKAILDRYNGEYHLCAISASPGKTYLSVPGSGQEVSSQLSISQESENSISVSVETLDSLFVPRPLDWPILVKTDCQGYDLHCFKGGKDFLQRVDIAICEVNMFRPTGRPDLPDFAEIVT
;
A
#
# COMPACT_ATOMS: atom_id res chain seq x y z
N SER A 1 24.80 -3.65 37.67
CA SER A 1 25.10 -2.69 36.60
C SER A 1 23.81 -2.09 36.09
N LYS A 2 23.64 -0.79 36.30
CA LYS A 2 22.51 -0.02 35.78
C LYS A 2 22.71 0.16 34.30
N ILE A 3 21.80 -0.38 33.49
CA ILE A 3 21.67 0.00 32.08
C ILE A 3 20.97 1.35 32.07
N THR A 4 21.72 2.39 31.80
CA THR A 4 21.20 3.74 31.52
C THR A 4 20.63 3.70 30.13
N MET A 5 19.29 3.70 30.00
CA MET A 5 18.63 4.02 28.75
C MET A 5 18.82 5.51 28.48
N GLU A 6 19.77 5.86 27.65
CA GLU A 6 19.80 7.17 27.01
C GLU A 6 18.59 7.27 26.07
N SER A 7 17.63 8.12 26.44
CA SER A 7 16.51 8.48 25.61
C SER A 7 17.01 9.39 24.47
N THR A 8 17.53 8.80 23.44
CA THR A 8 17.65 9.47 22.15
C THR A 8 16.25 9.45 21.50
N THR A 9 15.51 10.52 21.69
CA THR A 9 14.30 10.85 20.92
C THR A 9 14.68 11.12 19.46
N ARG A 10 15.28 10.18 18.79
CA ARG A 10 15.32 10.13 17.35
C ARG A 10 14.05 9.42 16.92
N ARG A 11 13.09 10.14 16.32
CA ARG A 11 12.03 9.55 15.53
C ARG A 11 12.72 8.84 14.35
N GLU A 12 13.04 7.57 14.53
CA GLU A 12 13.51 6.72 13.45
C GLU A 12 12.28 6.38 12.60
N TYR A 13 11.94 7.29 11.70
CA TYR A 13 11.17 6.91 10.52
C TYR A 13 12.09 5.99 9.70
N ARG A 14 11.92 4.70 9.84
CA ARG A 14 12.57 3.76 8.93
C ARG A 14 11.98 4.01 7.56
N ARG A 15 12.79 4.56 6.67
CA ARG A 15 12.43 4.70 5.27
C ARG A 15 12.22 3.31 4.70
N LEU A 16 11.30 3.16 3.75
CA LEU A 16 10.99 1.88 3.10
C LEU A 16 12.27 1.14 2.70
N GLY A 17 13.24 1.84 2.06
CA GLY A 17 14.52 1.25 1.67
C GLY A 17 15.32 0.65 2.83
N GLU A 18 15.30 1.25 4.01
CA GLU A 18 15.98 0.71 5.20
C GLU A 18 15.28 -0.56 5.71
N SER A 19 13.95 -0.57 5.69
CA SER A 19 13.15 -1.76 6.05
C SER A 19 13.42 -2.91 5.09
N LEU A 20 13.47 -2.63 3.79
CA LEU A 20 13.77 -3.63 2.77
C LEU A 20 15.22 -4.13 2.87
N ALA A 21 16.18 -3.26 3.14
CA ALA A 21 17.57 -3.67 3.39
C ALA A 21 17.70 -4.59 4.60
N PHE A 22 16.96 -4.30 5.68
CA PHE A 22 16.90 -5.18 6.85
C PHE A 22 16.29 -6.54 6.49
N ILE A 23 15.16 -6.59 5.79
CA ILE A 23 14.53 -7.84 5.34
C ILE A 23 15.49 -8.66 4.50
N LYS A 24 16.19 -8.03 3.56
CA LYS A 24 17.20 -8.70 2.73
C LYS A 24 18.39 -9.24 3.53
N SER A 25 18.77 -8.56 4.62
CA SER A 25 19.84 -9.04 5.52
C SER A 25 19.49 -10.33 6.27
N LEU A 26 18.19 -10.68 6.34
CA LEU A 26 17.71 -11.94 6.92
C LEU A 26 17.71 -13.11 5.91
N ASP A 27 18.30 -12.92 4.73
CA ASP A 27 18.26 -13.89 3.63
C ASP A 27 16.84 -14.26 3.16
N TRP A 28 15.89 -13.36 3.42
CA TRP A 28 14.49 -13.52 3.02
C TRP A 28 14.27 -12.85 1.65
N ASN A 29 13.49 -13.53 0.79
CA ASN A 29 13.24 -13.04 -0.55
C ASN A 29 11.79 -13.31 -0.96
N ALA A 30 11.08 -12.27 -1.37
CA ALA A 30 9.72 -12.41 -1.86
C ALA A 30 9.68 -13.10 -3.23
N LYS A 31 8.70 -13.99 -3.45
CA LYS A 31 8.32 -14.45 -4.78
C LYS A 31 7.14 -13.68 -5.34
N THR A 32 6.26 -13.16 -4.47
CA THR A 32 5.19 -12.25 -4.84
C THR A 32 5.28 -10.98 -4.01
N VAL A 33 5.18 -9.84 -4.68
CA VAL A 33 5.14 -8.49 -4.06
C VAL A 33 3.86 -7.81 -4.49
N ILE A 34 3.04 -7.40 -3.53
CA ILE A 34 1.81 -6.66 -3.76
C ILE A 34 2.00 -5.24 -3.24
N ASP A 35 1.94 -4.27 -4.14
CA ASP A 35 2.10 -2.84 -3.87
C ASP A 35 0.75 -2.14 -4.00
N ILE A 36 0.12 -1.82 -2.86
CA ILE A 36 -1.18 -1.18 -2.77
C ILE A 36 -0.97 0.32 -2.53
N GLY A 37 -1.62 1.15 -3.36
CA GLY A 37 -1.29 2.57 -3.45
C GLY A 37 0.04 2.76 -4.17
N ALA A 38 0.19 2.07 -5.30
CA ALA A 38 1.45 2.00 -6.03
C ALA A 38 1.81 3.31 -6.75
N ALA A 39 0.82 4.17 -7.06
CA ALA A 39 1.01 5.45 -7.73
C ALA A 39 1.95 5.37 -8.96
N TRP A 40 3.09 6.02 -8.91
CA TRP A 40 4.11 5.97 -9.96
C TRP A 40 4.98 4.70 -9.93
N GLY A 41 4.63 3.74 -9.07
CA GLY A 41 5.42 2.55 -8.72
C GLY A 41 6.39 2.82 -7.57
N THR A 42 6.76 1.76 -6.87
CA THR A 42 7.69 1.82 -5.72
C THR A 42 9.05 1.23 -6.14
N PRO A 43 10.00 2.07 -6.60
CA PRO A 43 11.28 1.59 -7.12
C PRO A 43 12.05 0.73 -6.13
N GLU A 44 11.94 1.01 -4.84
CA GLU A 44 12.61 0.27 -3.78
C GLU A 44 12.16 -1.19 -3.73
N LEU A 45 10.87 -1.46 -3.93
CA LEU A 45 10.32 -2.83 -3.99
C LEU A 45 10.81 -3.57 -5.24
N LEU A 46 10.75 -2.90 -6.40
CA LEU A 46 11.20 -3.45 -7.67
C LEU A 46 12.70 -3.81 -7.63
N GLN A 47 13.52 -2.95 -7.03
CA GLN A 47 14.96 -3.17 -6.90
C GLN A 47 15.29 -4.24 -5.85
N ALA A 48 14.56 -4.29 -4.74
CA ALA A 48 14.79 -5.29 -3.70
C ALA A 48 14.42 -6.70 -4.16
N PHE A 49 13.38 -6.84 -4.98
CA PHE A 49 12.83 -8.13 -5.41
C PHE A 49 12.66 -8.20 -6.95
N PRO A 50 13.74 -8.06 -7.73
CA PRO A 50 13.63 -7.91 -9.20
C PRO A 50 13.07 -9.14 -9.90
N ASN A 51 13.13 -10.31 -9.28
CA ASN A 51 12.64 -11.58 -9.83
C ASN A 51 11.28 -12.00 -9.26
N ALA A 52 10.67 -11.20 -8.39
CA ALA A 52 9.35 -11.48 -7.87
C ALA A 52 8.26 -11.22 -8.92
N TYR A 53 7.08 -11.80 -8.70
CA TYR A 53 5.88 -11.42 -9.40
C TYR A 53 5.29 -10.17 -8.72
N HIS A 54 5.24 -9.04 -9.43
CA HIS A 54 4.79 -7.77 -8.90
C HIS A 54 3.32 -7.51 -9.24
N ILE A 55 2.51 -7.20 -8.24
CA ILE A 55 1.11 -6.82 -8.40
C ILE A 55 0.98 -5.37 -7.96
N LEU A 56 0.72 -4.48 -8.94
CA LEU A 56 0.61 -3.05 -8.71
C LEU A 56 -0.88 -2.67 -8.63
N ILE A 57 -1.29 -2.04 -7.55
CA ILE A 57 -2.70 -1.69 -7.32
C ILE A 57 -2.80 -0.21 -7.00
N ASP A 58 -3.58 0.49 -7.81
CA ASP A 58 -3.93 1.90 -7.57
C ASP A 58 -5.22 2.24 -8.30
N PRO A 59 -6.13 3.01 -7.72
CA PRO A 59 -7.41 3.34 -8.35
C PRO A 59 -7.31 4.42 -9.43
N VAL A 60 -6.20 5.13 -9.53
CA VAL A 60 -6.06 6.30 -10.40
C VAL A 60 -5.69 5.89 -11.83
N PRO A 61 -6.57 6.12 -12.83
CA PRO A 61 -6.34 5.65 -14.20
C PRO A 61 -5.09 6.23 -14.88
N THR A 62 -4.64 7.41 -14.44
CA THR A 62 -3.45 8.06 -15.03
C THR A 62 -2.15 7.30 -14.78
N TYR A 63 -2.13 6.38 -13.80
CA TYR A 63 -0.96 5.55 -13.53
C TYR A 63 -0.86 4.31 -14.45
N GLU A 64 -1.90 3.99 -15.21
CA GLU A 64 -1.93 2.77 -16.03
C GLU A 64 -0.75 2.66 -16.99
N GLU A 65 -0.43 3.73 -17.73
CA GLU A 65 0.69 3.72 -18.67
C GLU A 65 2.04 3.53 -17.93
N ARG A 66 2.15 4.04 -16.71
CA ARG A 66 3.33 3.82 -15.88
C ARG A 66 3.43 2.37 -15.44
N PHE A 67 2.32 1.74 -15.06
CA PHE A 67 2.28 0.32 -14.69
C PHE A 67 2.68 -0.57 -15.86
N LYS A 68 2.16 -0.31 -17.05
CA LYS A 68 2.57 -1.02 -18.28
C LYS A 68 4.08 -0.93 -18.49
N ALA A 69 4.65 0.29 -18.40
CA ALA A 69 6.09 0.50 -18.56
C ALA A 69 6.94 -0.20 -17.49
N ILE A 70 6.45 -0.34 -16.26
CA ILE A 70 7.11 -1.14 -15.21
C ILE A 70 7.04 -2.62 -15.59
N LEU A 71 5.88 -3.12 -16.01
CA LEU A 71 5.66 -4.54 -16.30
C LEU A 71 6.29 -4.99 -17.62
N ASP A 72 6.71 -4.08 -18.49
CA ASP A 72 7.60 -4.39 -19.62
C ASP A 72 8.99 -4.88 -19.15
N ARG A 73 9.36 -4.58 -17.90
CA ARG A 73 10.68 -4.88 -17.33
C ARG A 73 10.64 -5.86 -16.16
N TYR A 74 9.51 -5.98 -15.50
CA TYR A 74 9.30 -6.82 -14.32
C TYR A 74 8.09 -7.74 -14.55
N ASN A 75 8.19 -8.97 -14.09
CA ASN A 75 7.08 -9.91 -14.20
C ASN A 75 5.96 -9.51 -13.24
N GLY A 76 4.71 -9.50 -13.72
CA GLY A 76 3.59 -9.11 -12.85
C GLY A 76 2.32 -8.70 -13.58
N GLU A 77 1.47 -8.03 -12.85
CA GLU A 77 0.18 -7.51 -13.30
C GLU A 77 -0.18 -6.21 -12.58
N TYR A 78 -1.23 -5.52 -13.02
CA TYR A 78 -1.77 -4.37 -12.30
C TYR A 78 -3.30 -4.43 -12.21
N HIS A 79 -3.85 -3.74 -11.20
CA HIS A 79 -5.28 -3.54 -11.02
C HIS A 79 -5.57 -2.06 -10.81
N LEU A 80 -6.48 -1.52 -11.62
CA LEU A 80 -6.98 -0.14 -11.44
C LEU A 80 -8.22 -0.16 -10.54
N CYS A 81 -7.98 -0.34 -9.25
CA CYS A 81 -9.03 -0.36 -8.24
C CYS A 81 -8.51 0.15 -6.90
N ALA A 82 -9.41 0.63 -6.06
CA ALA A 82 -9.13 0.88 -4.65
C ALA A 82 -9.27 -0.43 -3.86
N ILE A 83 -8.51 -0.55 -2.76
CA ILE A 83 -8.65 -1.67 -1.82
C ILE A 83 -9.31 -1.15 -0.54
N SER A 84 -10.32 -1.86 -0.05
CA SER A 84 -11.01 -1.51 1.20
C SER A 84 -11.59 -2.74 1.90
N ALA A 85 -12.31 -2.50 3.00
CA ALA A 85 -12.94 -3.55 3.82
C ALA A 85 -14.10 -4.25 3.13
N SER A 86 -14.73 -3.61 2.14
CA SER A 86 -15.86 -4.16 1.39
C SER A 86 -15.77 -3.74 -0.07
N PRO A 87 -16.19 -4.62 -1.00
CA PRO A 87 -16.17 -4.29 -2.42
C PRO A 87 -17.28 -3.29 -2.76
N GLY A 88 -17.15 -2.59 -3.87
CA GLY A 88 -18.14 -1.62 -4.34
C GLY A 88 -17.62 -0.60 -5.31
N LYS A 89 -18.09 0.63 -5.16
CA LYS A 89 -17.62 1.80 -5.89
C LYS A 89 -17.41 2.96 -4.93
N THR A 90 -16.47 3.82 -5.24
CA THR A 90 -16.25 5.07 -4.54
C THR A 90 -15.87 6.16 -5.53
N TYR A 91 -15.81 7.39 -5.05
CA TYR A 91 -15.40 8.54 -5.83
C TYR A 91 -14.13 9.11 -5.24
N LEU A 92 -13.16 9.38 -6.11
CA LEU A 92 -11.94 10.06 -5.73
C LEU A 92 -12.00 11.49 -6.23
N SER A 93 -11.74 12.43 -5.34
CA SER A 93 -11.60 13.84 -5.70
C SER A 93 -10.35 14.03 -6.56
N VAL A 94 -10.51 14.65 -7.72
CA VAL A 94 -9.38 15.01 -8.58
C VAL A 94 -9.01 16.46 -8.26
N PRO A 95 -7.77 16.75 -7.84
CA PRO A 95 -7.31 18.13 -7.67
C PRO A 95 -7.47 18.90 -8.97
N GLY A 96 -7.90 20.17 -8.87
CA GLY A 96 -8.03 21.05 -10.04
C GLY A 96 -6.74 21.16 -10.85
N SER A 97 -6.87 21.51 -12.13
CA SER A 97 -5.75 21.62 -13.08
C SER A 97 -4.58 22.41 -12.51
N GLY A 98 -3.42 21.76 -12.36
CA GLY A 98 -2.17 22.34 -11.88
C GLY A 98 -1.64 21.81 -10.54
N GLN A 99 -2.37 20.93 -9.86
CA GLN A 99 -1.88 20.23 -8.67
C GLN A 99 -1.55 18.78 -9.02
N GLU A 100 -0.43 18.29 -8.48
CA GLU A 100 -0.08 16.86 -8.63
C GLU A 100 -1.16 15.99 -7.99
N VAL A 101 -1.68 15.05 -8.77
CA VAL A 101 -2.77 14.13 -8.37
C VAL A 101 -2.38 13.23 -7.20
N SER A 102 -1.11 13.15 -6.87
CA SER A 102 -0.53 12.11 -6.03
C SER A 102 -0.73 12.24 -4.52
N SER A 103 -1.09 13.42 -3.99
CA SER A 103 -1.03 13.61 -2.54
C SER A 103 -2.34 13.92 -1.83
N GLN A 104 -3.46 14.01 -2.56
CA GLN A 104 -4.73 14.47 -1.97
C GLN A 104 -5.98 13.73 -2.47
N LEU A 105 -5.84 12.49 -2.92
CA LEU A 105 -7.01 11.67 -3.23
C LEU A 105 -7.77 11.36 -1.95
N SER A 106 -8.85 12.04 -1.74
CA SER A 106 -9.79 11.74 -0.66
C SER A 106 -11.02 11.05 -1.25
N ILE A 107 -11.55 10.10 -0.51
CA ILE A 107 -12.87 9.56 -0.78
C ILE A 107 -13.84 10.71 -0.74
N SER A 108 -14.57 10.93 -1.82
CA SER A 108 -15.53 12.02 -1.98
C SER A 108 -16.90 11.50 -2.36
N GLN A 109 -17.89 12.39 -2.32
CA GLN A 109 -19.17 12.16 -2.98
C GLN A 109 -19.04 12.42 -4.48
N GLU A 110 -19.94 11.87 -5.27
CA GLU A 110 -20.04 12.16 -6.69
C GLU A 110 -20.10 13.66 -6.95
N SER A 111 -19.22 14.18 -7.77
CA SER A 111 -19.13 15.57 -8.14
C SER A 111 -18.48 15.73 -9.53
N GLU A 112 -18.59 16.91 -10.14
CA GLU A 112 -17.97 17.21 -11.44
C GLU A 112 -16.44 17.03 -11.44
N ASN A 113 -15.81 17.13 -10.26
CA ASN A 113 -14.36 16.99 -10.07
C ASN A 113 -14.00 15.67 -9.38
N SER A 114 -14.78 14.62 -9.56
CA SER A 114 -14.50 13.29 -9.03
C SER A 114 -14.48 12.24 -10.12
N ILE A 115 -13.67 11.19 -9.90
CA ILE A 115 -13.67 9.99 -10.73
C ILE A 115 -14.28 8.84 -9.96
N SER A 116 -15.15 8.07 -10.61
CA SER A 116 -15.68 6.82 -10.07
C SER A 116 -14.65 5.71 -10.22
N VAL A 117 -14.35 5.01 -9.14
CA VAL A 117 -13.41 3.87 -9.15
C VAL A 117 -14.06 2.65 -8.52
N SER A 118 -13.66 1.47 -9.01
CA SER A 118 -14.03 0.20 -8.37
C SER A 118 -13.29 0.04 -7.05
N VAL A 119 -13.95 -0.61 -6.10
CA VAL A 119 -13.38 -1.00 -4.82
C VAL A 119 -13.41 -2.51 -4.71
N GLU A 120 -12.26 -3.10 -4.43
CA GLU A 120 -12.08 -4.52 -4.21
C GLU A 120 -11.60 -4.77 -2.77
N THR A 121 -11.63 -6.02 -2.35
CA THR A 121 -10.98 -6.47 -1.12
C THR A 121 -9.75 -7.32 -1.45
N LEU A 122 -8.80 -7.41 -0.53
CA LEU A 122 -7.67 -8.34 -0.73
C LEU A 122 -8.14 -9.79 -0.81
N ASP A 123 -9.18 -10.14 -0.04
CA ASP A 123 -9.74 -11.48 -0.08
C ASP A 123 -10.39 -11.78 -1.43
N SER A 124 -11.17 -10.84 -2.01
CA SER A 124 -11.81 -11.05 -3.31
C SER A 124 -10.79 -11.24 -4.44
N LEU A 125 -9.69 -10.49 -4.39
CA LEU A 125 -8.66 -10.55 -5.42
C LEU A 125 -7.76 -11.79 -5.30
N PHE A 126 -7.41 -12.20 -4.08
CA PHE A 126 -6.27 -13.09 -3.90
C PHE A 126 -6.58 -14.42 -3.22
N VAL A 127 -7.70 -14.58 -2.48
CA VAL A 127 -8.07 -15.88 -1.92
C VAL A 127 -8.36 -16.91 -3.01
N PRO A 128 -9.08 -16.58 -4.10
CA PRO A 128 -9.45 -17.55 -5.12
C PRO A 128 -8.30 -18.02 -6.01
N ARG A 129 -7.13 -17.40 -5.92
CA ARG A 129 -6.01 -17.65 -6.84
C ARG A 129 -4.73 -18.08 -6.13
N PRO A 130 -3.94 -18.98 -6.75
CA PRO A 130 -2.62 -19.28 -6.23
C PRO A 130 -1.67 -18.11 -6.48
N LEU A 131 -0.85 -17.79 -5.48
CA LEU A 131 0.28 -16.88 -5.58
C LEU A 131 1.51 -17.59 -5.05
N ASP A 132 2.66 -17.35 -5.67
CA ASP A 132 3.92 -17.93 -5.23
C ASP A 132 4.36 -17.32 -3.89
N TRP A 133 4.66 -18.20 -2.96
CA TRP A 133 5.12 -17.86 -1.62
C TRP A 133 6.68 -17.83 -1.60
N PRO A 134 7.36 -16.97 -0.82
CA PRO A 134 6.84 -16.00 0.18
C PRO A 134 6.22 -14.73 -0.40
N ILE A 135 5.24 -14.17 0.30
CA ILE A 135 4.45 -13.01 -0.13
C ILE A 135 4.77 -11.79 0.75
N LEU A 136 5.08 -10.66 0.10
CA LEU A 136 5.19 -9.35 0.73
C LEU A 136 4.04 -8.44 0.25
N VAL A 137 3.38 -7.78 1.18
CA VAL A 137 2.38 -6.74 0.88
C VAL A 137 2.88 -5.40 1.41
N LYS A 138 2.85 -4.37 0.60
CA LYS A 138 3.05 -2.98 1.02
C LYS A 138 1.76 -2.21 0.80
N THR A 139 1.35 -1.41 1.79
CA THR A 139 0.26 -0.46 1.66
C THR A 139 0.75 0.96 1.90
N ASP A 140 0.27 1.89 1.09
CA ASP A 140 0.47 3.32 1.23
C ASP A 140 -0.79 4.01 0.69
N CYS A 141 -1.85 3.90 1.47
CA CYS A 141 -3.18 4.35 1.09
C CYS A 141 -3.59 5.65 1.79
N GLN A 142 -2.61 6.46 2.18
CA GLN A 142 -2.81 7.77 2.80
C GLN A 142 -3.76 7.71 4.01
N GLY A 143 -3.58 6.68 4.86
CA GLY A 143 -4.34 6.46 6.09
C GLY A 143 -5.51 5.46 5.96
N TYR A 144 -5.82 4.96 4.77
CA TYR A 144 -6.83 3.90 4.57
C TYR A 144 -6.27 2.48 4.70
N ASP A 145 -5.03 2.32 5.13
CA ASP A 145 -4.32 1.05 5.23
C ASP A 145 -5.05 0.03 6.10
N LEU A 146 -5.63 0.46 7.23
CA LEU A 146 -6.44 -0.40 8.08
C LEU A 146 -7.67 -0.97 7.35
N HIS A 147 -8.30 -0.19 6.47
CA HIS A 147 -9.44 -0.67 5.68
C HIS A 147 -9.00 -1.72 4.66
N CYS A 148 -7.81 -1.58 4.08
CA CYS A 148 -7.23 -2.61 3.22
C CYS A 148 -7.07 -3.93 3.98
N PHE A 149 -6.49 -3.90 5.18
CA PHE A 149 -6.28 -5.09 6.01
C PHE A 149 -7.60 -5.71 6.48
N LYS A 150 -8.61 -4.91 6.82
CA LYS A 150 -9.94 -5.43 7.18
C LYS A 150 -10.60 -6.23 6.05
N GLY A 151 -10.31 -5.90 4.79
CA GLY A 151 -10.79 -6.62 3.62
C GLY A 151 -9.91 -7.81 3.21
N GLY A 152 -8.89 -8.15 3.99
CA GLY A 152 -7.92 -9.18 3.66
C GLY A 152 -7.70 -10.22 4.75
N LYS A 153 -8.68 -10.48 5.61
CA LYS A 153 -8.52 -11.35 6.77
C LYS A 153 -8.05 -12.76 6.44
N ASP A 154 -8.56 -13.34 5.37
CA ASP A 154 -8.18 -14.68 4.95
C ASP A 154 -6.90 -14.67 4.14
N PHE A 155 -6.74 -13.70 3.23
CA PHE A 155 -5.55 -13.57 2.42
C PHE A 155 -4.30 -13.24 3.27
N LEU A 156 -4.42 -12.37 4.26
CA LEU A 156 -3.29 -11.96 5.12
C LEU A 156 -2.70 -13.13 5.92
N GLN A 157 -3.43 -14.21 6.13
CA GLN A 157 -2.89 -15.44 6.72
C GLN A 157 -1.85 -16.13 5.83
N ARG A 158 -1.78 -15.77 4.55
CA ARG A 158 -0.81 -16.27 3.57
C ARG A 158 0.36 -15.31 3.34
N VAL A 159 0.32 -14.13 3.96
CA VAL A 159 1.31 -13.07 3.80
C VAL A 159 2.38 -13.20 4.87
N ASP A 160 3.66 -13.18 4.47
CA ASP A 160 4.79 -13.28 5.40
C ASP A 160 5.17 -11.93 5.98
N ILE A 161 5.14 -10.90 5.14
CA ILE A 161 5.55 -9.56 5.54
C ILE A 161 4.52 -8.55 5.01
N ALA A 162 3.98 -7.74 5.92
CA ALA A 162 3.20 -6.57 5.59
C ALA A 162 3.96 -5.30 6.02
N ILE A 163 4.08 -4.36 5.08
CA ILE A 163 4.66 -3.04 5.32
C ILE A 163 3.55 -2.03 5.09
N CYS A 164 3.28 -1.19 6.08
CA CYS A 164 2.29 -0.13 5.94
C CYS A 164 2.81 1.21 6.44
N GLU A 165 2.31 2.28 5.84
CA GLU A 165 2.49 3.63 6.38
C GLU A 165 1.50 3.82 7.54
N VAL A 166 2.01 4.26 8.69
CA VAL A 166 1.20 4.42 9.89
C VAL A 166 1.42 5.80 10.49
N ASN A 167 0.33 6.52 10.70
CA ASN A 167 0.37 7.74 11.50
C ASN A 167 0.44 7.39 12.98
N MET A 168 1.47 7.87 13.70
CA MET A 168 1.61 7.67 15.15
C MET A 168 0.45 8.28 15.93
N PHE A 169 -0.10 9.36 15.42
CA PHE A 169 -1.24 10.06 15.99
C PHE A 169 -2.24 10.36 14.87
N ARG A 170 -3.53 10.35 15.23
CA ARG A 170 -4.59 10.72 14.30
C ARG A 170 -4.34 12.13 13.73
N PRO A 171 -4.30 12.29 12.41
CA PRO A 171 -4.08 13.60 11.80
C PRO A 171 -5.17 14.60 12.21
N THR A 172 -4.77 15.84 12.53
CA THR A 172 -5.72 16.90 12.87
C THR A 172 -6.69 17.16 11.71
N GLY A 173 -7.98 17.17 12.00
CA GLY A 173 -9.03 17.37 11.00
C GLY A 173 -9.41 16.12 10.18
N ARG A 174 -8.82 14.96 10.47
CA ARG A 174 -9.12 13.70 9.80
C ARG A 174 -9.49 12.62 10.83
N PRO A 175 -10.67 12.73 11.47
CA PRO A 175 -11.15 11.76 12.46
C PRO A 175 -11.48 10.39 11.85
N ASP A 176 -11.63 10.33 10.53
CA ASP A 176 -11.86 9.14 9.73
C ASP A 176 -10.61 8.26 9.56
N LEU A 177 -9.40 8.81 9.78
CA LEU A 177 -8.17 8.07 9.64
C LEU A 177 -7.74 7.42 10.96
N PRO A 178 -7.31 6.16 10.94
CA PRO A 178 -6.82 5.48 12.13
C PRO A 178 -5.45 6.03 12.56
N ASP A 179 -5.15 5.88 13.84
CA ASP A 179 -3.80 6.04 14.37
C ASP A 179 -3.10 4.67 14.56
N PHE A 180 -1.86 4.72 15.02
CA PHE A 180 -1.07 3.51 15.23
C PHE A 180 -1.75 2.50 16.16
N ALA A 181 -2.39 2.95 17.23
CA ALA A 181 -3.02 2.05 18.19
C ALA A 181 -4.20 1.27 17.55
N GLU A 182 -4.97 1.90 16.67
CA GLU A 182 -6.08 1.26 15.97
C GLU A 182 -5.63 0.24 14.90
N ILE A 183 -4.40 0.42 14.37
CA ILE A 183 -3.85 -0.50 13.35
C ILE A 183 -3.27 -1.76 13.98
N VAL A 184 -2.70 -1.66 15.18
CA VAL A 184 -2.01 -2.79 15.84
C VAL A 184 -2.90 -3.59 16.80
N THR A 185 -4.14 -3.17 17.03
CA THR A 185 -5.13 -3.88 17.86
C THR A 185 -6.11 -4.66 17.01
#